data_61caef4167530221665e486c0aaec390
#
_entry.id   61caef4167530221665e486c0aaec390
#
_cell.length_a   1.000
_cell.length_b   1.000
_cell.length_c   1.000
_cell.angle_alpha   90.00
_cell.angle_beta   90.00
_cell.angle_gamma   90.00
#
_symmetry.space_group_name_H-M   'P 1'
#
loop_
_entity.id
_entity.type
_entity.pdbx_description
1 polymer ?
#
loop_
_entity_poly.entity_id
_entity_poly.type
_entity_poly.pdbx_seq_one_letter_code
_entity_poly.pdbx_strand_id
1 'polypeptide(L)'
;MADDKDENRLVNISSDLFRYIEHVVYALLGIMLSIGAFLALGNAAVQLWRGMADWTSSEATFAIVDRLLFVLLLIEILHTVRASIRSGGLTCEPFLIVGLIASIRRVLVITLQTSEATKPGNFSAESQAIVHEAMIELTVIGGLILVLVVSLYLLGRIPKKITSEQ
;
A
#
# COMPACT_ATOMS: atom_id res chain seq x y z
N MET A 1 -25.00 25.13 -35.97
CA MET A 1 -25.26 23.68 -36.20
C MET A 1 -24.02 22.92 -36.73
N ALA A 2 -23.02 23.57 -37.35
CA ALA A 2 -21.72 22.97 -37.69
C ALA A 2 -20.73 23.04 -36.50
N ASP A 3 -20.78 24.14 -35.75
CA ASP A 3 -19.89 24.44 -34.63
C ASP A 3 -20.02 23.45 -33.45
N ASP A 4 -21.24 23.02 -33.13
CA ASP A 4 -21.56 22.07 -32.06
C ASP A 4 -21.07 20.62 -32.34
N LYS A 5 -20.90 20.25 -33.62
CA LYS A 5 -20.34 18.96 -34.03
C LYS A 5 -18.81 18.89 -33.92
N ASP A 6 -18.14 20.01 -34.12
CA ASP A 6 -16.68 20.06 -34.02
C ASP A 6 -16.24 20.17 -32.56
N GLU A 7 -17.00 20.86 -31.71
CA GLU A 7 -16.75 20.91 -30.26
C GLU A 7 -16.94 19.53 -29.62
N ASN A 8 -17.99 18.80 -29.96
CA ASN A 8 -18.21 17.43 -29.49
C ASN A 8 -17.16 16.44 -30.00
N ARG A 9 -16.60 16.64 -31.19
CA ARG A 9 -15.49 15.81 -31.69
C ARG A 9 -14.19 16.05 -30.94
N LEU A 10 -13.86 17.29 -30.63
CA LEU A 10 -12.66 17.65 -29.88
C LEU A 10 -12.73 17.11 -28.44
N VAL A 11 -13.87 17.19 -27.79
CA VAL A 11 -14.10 16.64 -26.46
C VAL A 11 -13.97 15.11 -26.46
N ASN A 12 -14.51 14.42 -27.46
CA ASN A 12 -14.39 12.96 -27.56
C ASN A 12 -12.95 12.50 -27.85
N ILE A 13 -12.22 13.18 -28.74
CA ILE A 13 -10.82 12.86 -29.05
C ILE A 13 -9.95 13.10 -27.83
N SER A 14 -10.20 14.17 -27.09
CA SER A 14 -9.48 14.50 -25.86
C SER A 14 -9.73 13.42 -24.77
N SER A 15 -10.96 12.99 -24.60
CA SER A 15 -11.30 11.97 -23.58
C SER A 15 -10.72 10.59 -23.91
N ASP A 16 -10.70 10.19 -25.18
CA ASP A 16 -10.13 8.92 -25.62
C ASP A 16 -8.58 8.94 -25.52
N LEU A 17 -7.97 10.08 -25.83
CA LEU A 17 -6.52 10.25 -25.67
C LEU A 17 -6.11 10.19 -24.19
N PHE A 18 -6.86 10.88 -23.31
CA PHE A 18 -6.63 10.80 -21.86
C PHE A 18 -6.75 9.38 -21.33
N ARG A 19 -7.77 8.65 -21.75
CA ARG A 19 -7.98 7.24 -21.35
C ARG A 19 -6.85 6.34 -21.84
N TYR A 20 -6.35 6.56 -23.06
CA TYR A 20 -5.23 5.82 -23.60
C TYR A 20 -3.94 6.08 -22.81
N ILE A 21 -3.63 7.36 -22.54
CA ILE A 21 -2.46 7.76 -21.75
C ILE A 21 -2.53 7.16 -20.33
N GLU A 22 -3.68 7.23 -19.70
CA GLU A 22 -3.92 6.66 -18.36
C GLU A 22 -3.65 5.14 -18.36
N HIS A 23 -4.15 4.40 -19.32
CA HIS A 23 -3.89 2.97 -19.47
C HIS A 23 -2.41 2.65 -19.66
N VAL A 24 -1.71 3.42 -20.50
CA VAL A 24 -0.28 3.23 -20.76
C VAL A 24 0.54 3.50 -19.48
N VAL A 25 0.22 4.57 -18.76
CA VAL A 25 0.90 4.92 -17.49
C VAL A 25 0.68 3.83 -16.44
N TYR A 26 -0.55 3.36 -16.26
CA TYR A 26 -0.83 2.25 -15.32
C TYR A 26 -0.16 0.95 -15.73
N ALA A 27 -0.13 0.63 -17.02
CA ALA A 27 0.56 -0.57 -17.50
C ALA A 27 2.07 -0.49 -17.24
N LEU A 28 2.69 0.65 -17.51
CA LEU A 28 4.11 0.89 -17.24
C LEU A 28 4.42 0.78 -15.74
N LEU A 29 3.59 1.41 -14.92
CA LEU A 29 3.71 1.37 -13.46
C LEU A 29 3.55 -0.06 -12.93
N GLY A 30 2.59 -0.83 -13.45
CA GLY A 30 2.40 -2.24 -13.11
C GLY A 30 3.60 -3.10 -13.48
N ILE A 31 4.22 -2.87 -14.64
CA ILE A 31 5.43 -3.59 -15.06
C ILE A 31 6.60 -3.25 -14.12
N MET A 32 6.83 -1.98 -13.83
CA MET A 32 7.91 -1.55 -12.93
C MET A 32 7.72 -2.09 -11.51
N LEU A 33 6.51 -2.06 -10.99
CA LEU A 33 6.18 -2.65 -9.68
C LEU A 33 6.39 -4.17 -9.67
N SER A 34 6.00 -4.86 -10.75
CA SER A 34 6.21 -6.32 -10.86
C SER A 34 7.69 -6.67 -10.83
N ILE A 35 8.52 -5.94 -11.58
CA ILE A 35 9.97 -6.14 -11.58
C ILE A 35 10.54 -5.84 -10.20
N GLY A 36 10.15 -4.73 -9.57
CA GLY A 36 10.58 -4.36 -8.22
C GLY A 36 10.20 -5.41 -7.18
N ALA A 37 8.97 -5.92 -7.24
CA ALA A 37 8.50 -6.98 -6.33
C ALA A 37 9.28 -8.28 -6.52
N PHE A 38 9.56 -8.65 -7.76
CA PHE A 38 10.32 -9.86 -8.06
C PHE A 38 11.78 -9.77 -7.58
N LEU A 39 12.43 -8.62 -7.78
CA LEU A 39 13.79 -8.38 -7.28
C LEU A 39 13.84 -8.34 -5.76
N ALA A 40 12.87 -7.70 -5.12
CA ALA A 40 12.75 -7.63 -3.66
C ALA A 40 12.51 -9.04 -3.07
N LEU A 41 11.67 -9.85 -3.69
CA LEU A 41 11.40 -11.23 -3.28
C LEU A 41 12.66 -12.10 -3.43
N GLY A 42 13.39 -11.98 -4.54
CA GLY A 42 14.64 -12.69 -4.76
C GLY A 42 15.70 -12.34 -3.70
N ASN A 43 15.82 -11.06 -3.37
CA ASN A 43 16.73 -10.60 -2.32
C ASN A 43 16.30 -11.10 -0.92
N ALA A 44 15.01 -11.09 -0.61
CA ALA A 44 14.47 -11.65 0.62
C ALA A 44 14.73 -13.15 0.73
N ALA A 45 14.56 -13.91 -0.36
CA ALA A 45 14.84 -15.34 -0.40
C ALA A 45 16.31 -15.68 -0.17
N VAL A 46 17.23 -14.93 -0.78
CA VAL A 46 18.69 -15.10 -0.55
C VAL A 46 19.06 -14.82 0.90
N GLN A 47 18.47 -13.80 1.50
CA GLN A 47 18.73 -13.48 2.91
C GLN A 47 18.12 -14.50 3.87
N LEU A 48 16.93 -15.00 3.57
CA LEU A 48 16.34 -16.10 4.32
C LEU A 48 17.25 -17.32 4.30
N TRP A 49 17.79 -17.65 3.13
CA TRP A 49 18.72 -18.78 2.98
C TRP A 49 20.00 -18.59 3.79
N ARG A 50 20.57 -17.38 3.78
CA ARG A 50 21.78 -17.06 4.59
C ARG A 50 21.47 -17.01 6.08
N GLY A 51 20.32 -16.47 6.47
CA GLY A 51 19.87 -16.39 7.86
C GLY A 51 19.53 -17.75 8.48
N MET A 52 19.22 -18.78 7.69
CA MET A 52 19.05 -20.14 8.18
C MET A 52 20.31 -20.72 8.80
N ALA A 53 21.49 -20.19 8.48
CA ALA A 53 22.76 -20.60 9.09
C ALA A 53 23.00 -19.92 10.47
N ASP A 54 22.38 -18.77 10.74
CA ASP A 54 22.57 -17.95 11.94
C ASP A 54 21.24 -17.63 12.64
N TRP A 55 20.35 -18.60 12.79
CA TRP A 55 18.99 -18.43 13.31
C TRP A 55 18.92 -17.97 14.78
N THR A 56 20.04 -17.78 15.43
CA THR A 56 20.12 -17.40 16.86
C THR A 56 20.03 -15.91 17.13
N SER A 57 20.13 -15.03 16.12
CA SER A 57 20.07 -13.58 16.31
C SER A 57 18.64 -13.06 16.03
N SER A 58 18.00 -12.49 17.05
CA SER A 58 16.70 -11.81 16.91
C SER A 58 16.75 -10.73 15.80
N GLU A 59 17.87 -10.04 15.66
CA GLU A 59 18.08 -8.95 14.70
C GLU A 59 17.99 -9.42 13.25
N ALA A 60 18.53 -10.60 12.93
CA ALA A 60 18.40 -11.20 11.59
C ALA A 60 16.94 -11.56 11.27
N THR A 61 16.19 -12.06 12.25
CA THR A 61 14.78 -12.41 12.09
C THR A 61 13.93 -11.18 11.80
N PHE A 62 14.16 -10.06 12.51
CA PHE A 62 13.44 -8.81 12.26
C PHE A 62 13.74 -8.23 10.87
N ALA A 63 15.00 -8.25 10.44
CA ALA A 63 15.37 -7.80 9.11
C ALA A 63 14.69 -8.60 7.99
N ILE A 64 14.53 -9.91 8.18
CA ILE A 64 13.83 -10.78 7.23
C ILE A 64 12.33 -10.45 7.21
N VAL A 65 11.70 -10.30 8.37
CA VAL A 65 10.28 -9.95 8.48
C VAL A 65 10.00 -8.60 7.82
N ASP A 66 10.82 -7.58 8.06
CA ASP A 66 10.65 -6.26 7.46
C ASP A 66 10.72 -6.31 5.92
N ARG A 67 11.65 -7.10 5.37
CA ARG A 67 11.75 -7.29 3.91
C ARG A 67 10.57 -8.04 3.32
N LEU A 68 10.07 -9.07 3.98
CA LEU A 68 8.89 -9.79 3.54
C LEU A 68 7.65 -8.90 3.57
N LEU A 69 7.53 -8.05 4.59
CA LEU A 69 6.47 -7.05 4.68
C LEU A 69 6.58 -6.01 3.55
N PHE A 70 7.81 -5.63 3.15
CA PHE A 70 8.02 -4.73 2.02
C PHE A 70 7.60 -5.38 0.69
N VAL A 71 7.93 -6.65 0.47
CA VAL A 71 7.47 -7.40 -0.71
C VAL A 71 5.95 -7.48 -0.74
N LEU A 72 5.33 -7.77 0.41
CA LEU A 72 3.87 -7.81 0.53
C LEU A 72 3.24 -6.47 0.13
N LEU A 73 3.80 -5.35 0.60
CA LEU A 73 3.35 -4.01 0.22
C LEU A 73 3.42 -3.79 -1.30
N LEU A 74 4.51 -4.18 -1.95
CA LEU A 74 4.64 -4.05 -3.41
C LEU A 74 3.58 -4.87 -4.15
N ILE A 75 3.28 -6.08 -3.67
CA ILE A 75 2.23 -6.93 -4.24
C ILE A 75 0.84 -6.29 -4.06
N GLU A 76 0.57 -5.68 -2.92
CA GLU A 76 -0.69 -4.99 -2.66
C GLU A 76 -0.88 -3.77 -3.56
N ILE A 77 0.17 -2.95 -3.73
CA ILE A 77 0.14 -1.82 -4.66
C ILE A 77 -0.08 -2.33 -6.09
N LEU A 78 0.61 -3.39 -6.50
CA LEU A 78 0.44 -4.01 -7.81
C LEU A 78 -1.00 -4.51 -8.01
N HIS A 79 -1.57 -5.13 -6.98
CA HIS A 79 -2.97 -5.58 -7.01
C HIS A 79 -3.94 -4.42 -7.20
N THR A 80 -3.70 -3.30 -6.51
CA THR A 80 -4.51 -2.06 -6.62
C THR A 80 -4.42 -1.45 -8.00
N VAL A 81 -3.22 -1.34 -8.56
CA VAL A 81 -2.98 -0.83 -9.92
C VAL A 81 -3.71 -1.71 -10.94
N ARG A 82 -3.61 -3.04 -10.80
CA ARG A 82 -4.30 -3.99 -11.66
C ARG A 82 -5.83 -3.88 -11.56
N ALA A 83 -6.36 -3.69 -10.36
CA ALA A 83 -7.79 -3.50 -10.14
C ALA A 83 -8.27 -2.19 -10.77
N SER A 84 -7.50 -1.10 -10.68
CA SER A 84 -7.80 0.19 -11.29
C SER A 84 -7.85 0.11 -12.82
N ILE A 85 -6.89 -0.59 -13.45
CA ILE A 85 -6.89 -0.82 -14.91
C ILE A 85 -8.14 -1.59 -15.34
N ARG A 86 -8.58 -2.55 -14.55
CA ARG A 86 -9.69 -3.46 -14.92
C ARG A 86 -11.06 -2.85 -14.72
N SER A 87 -11.21 -1.94 -13.76
CA SER A 87 -12.49 -1.30 -13.44
C SER A 87 -12.81 -0.10 -14.32
N GLY A 88 -11.86 0.38 -15.13
CA GLY A 88 -12.06 1.52 -16.04
C GLY A 88 -12.40 2.85 -15.34
N GLY A 89 -12.21 2.91 -14.00
CA GLY A 89 -12.47 4.10 -13.18
C GLY A 89 -11.78 3.99 -11.84
N LEU A 90 -11.39 5.13 -11.28
CA LEU A 90 -10.85 5.26 -9.93
C LEU A 90 -11.95 4.91 -8.91
N THR A 91 -12.02 3.66 -8.51
CA THR A 91 -12.80 3.25 -7.34
C THR A 91 -11.99 3.53 -6.08
N CYS A 92 -12.53 4.30 -5.15
CA CYS A 92 -11.86 4.64 -3.88
C CYS A 92 -11.70 3.42 -2.96
N GLU A 93 -12.53 2.39 -3.14
CA GLU A 93 -12.57 1.20 -2.28
C GLU A 93 -11.22 0.46 -2.21
N PRO A 94 -10.55 0.07 -3.32
CA PRO A 94 -9.25 -0.59 -3.24
C PRO A 94 -8.15 0.30 -2.65
N PHE A 95 -8.24 1.62 -2.80
CA PHE A 95 -7.31 2.56 -2.18
C PHE A 95 -7.41 2.58 -0.66
N LEU A 96 -8.63 2.54 -0.13
CA LEU A 96 -8.88 2.48 1.31
C LEU A 96 -8.37 1.16 1.91
N ILE A 97 -8.56 0.05 1.20
CA ILE A 97 -8.10 -1.27 1.62
C ILE A 97 -6.56 -1.31 1.68
N VAL A 98 -5.86 -0.81 0.65
CA VAL A 98 -4.40 -0.75 0.65
C VAL A 98 -3.88 0.17 1.75
N GLY A 99 -4.51 1.32 1.97
CA GLY A 99 -4.16 2.22 3.06
C GLY A 99 -4.32 1.55 4.43
N LEU A 100 -5.38 0.75 4.61
CA LEU A 100 -5.61 0.00 5.84
C LEU A 100 -4.52 -1.06 6.07
N ILE A 101 -4.20 -1.86 5.06
CA ILE A 101 -3.18 -2.90 5.15
C ILE A 101 -1.79 -2.28 5.40
N ALA A 102 -1.46 -1.19 4.71
CA ALA A 102 -0.22 -0.46 4.94
C ALA A 102 -0.12 0.10 6.37
N SER A 103 -1.23 0.59 6.93
CA SER A 103 -1.30 1.08 8.32
C SER A 103 -1.09 -0.04 9.32
N ILE A 104 -1.74 -1.20 9.15
CA ILE A 104 -1.57 -2.38 10.00
C ILE A 104 -0.11 -2.86 9.96
N ARG A 105 0.49 -2.92 8.78
CA ARG A 105 1.90 -3.26 8.64
C ARG A 105 2.81 -2.29 9.39
N ARG A 106 2.56 -0.98 9.30
CA ARG A 106 3.35 0.03 10.01
C ARG A 106 3.26 -0.17 11.53
N VAL A 107 2.07 -0.48 12.05
CA VAL A 107 1.88 -0.84 13.47
C VAL A 107 2.74 -2.03 13.86
N LEU A 108 2.77 -3.10 13.05
CA LEU A 108 3.59 -4.28 13.32
C LEU A 108 5.08 -3.94 13.37
N VAL A 109 5.59 -3.15 12.42
CA VAL A 109 7.00 -2.74 12.39
C VAL A 109 7.35 -1.93 13.64
N ILE A 110 6.54 -0.93 14.02
CA ILE A 110 6.79 -0.10 15.21
C ILE A 110 6.74 -0.97 16.47
N THR A 111 5.78 -1.87 16.59
CA THR A 111 5.64 -2.75 17.75
C THR A 111 6.87 -3.66 17.89
N LEU A 112 7.40 -4.19 16.78
CA LEU A 112 8.59 -5.01 16.78
C LEU A 112 9.83 -4.19 17.20
N GLN A 113 10.04 -2.99 16.66
CA GLN A 113 11.14 -2.11 17.00
C GLN A 113 11.10 -1.69 18.47
N THR A 114 9.91 -1.35 18.98
CA THR A 114 9.71 -0.98 20.39
C THR A 114 9.97 -2.17 21.31
N SER A 115 9.56 -3.37 20.93
CA SER A 115 9.82 -4.60 21.68
C SER A 115 11.32 -4.91 21.82
N GLU A 116 12.10 -4.63 20.79
CA GLU A 116 13.57 -4.75 20.84
C GLU A 116 14.20 -3.72 21.79
N ALA A 117 13.75 -2.44 21.72
CA ALA A 117 14.26 -1.36 22.56
C ALA A 117 13.94 -1.57 24.07
N THR A 118 12.91 -2.36 24.39
CA THR A 118 12.44 -2.58 25.77
C THR A 118 13.04 -3.84 26.42
N LYS A 119 13.96 -4.54 25.74
CA LYS A 119 14.61 -5.74 26.34
C LYS A 119 15.32 -5.42 27.66
N PRO A 120 15.24 -6.31 28.68
CA PRO A 120 15.91 -6.13 29.96
C PRO A 120 17.43 -6.00 29.75
N GLY A 121 17.99 -4.86 30.11
CA GLY A 121 19.41 -4.54 29.97
C GLY A 121 19.69 -3.26 29.15
N ASN A 122 18.74 -2.77 28.37
CA ASN A 122 18.89 -1.58 27.52
C ASN A 122 18.13 -0.34 28.03
N PHE A 123 17.93 -0.20 29.35
CA PHE A 123 17.30 0.98 29.92
C PHE A 123 18.24 2.19 29.87
N SER A 124 18.33 2.82 28.70
CA SER A 124 18.98 4.11 28.52
C SER A 124 17.93 5.21 28.30
N ALA A 125 18.33 6.47 28.52
CA ALA A 125 17.46 7.62 28.21
C ALA A 125 17.05 7.63 26.73
N GLU A 126 17.88 7.05 25.88
CA GLU A 126 17.63 6.89 24.44
C GLU A 126 16.50 5.89 24.15
N SER A 127 16.41 4.78 24.88
CA SER A 127 15.33 3.81 24.72
C SER A 127 13.98 4.37 25.16
N GLN A 128 13.94 5.26 26.17
CA GLN A 128 12.72 5.94 26.58
C GLN A 128 12.23 6.93 25.51
N ALA A 129 13.12 7.64 24.85
CA ALA A 129 12.78 8.53 23.75
C ALA A 129 12.17 7.75 22.57
N ILE A 130 12.76 6.62 22.19
CA ILE A 130 12.22 5.74 21.12
C ILE A 130 10.83 5.24 21.46
N VAL A 131 10.59 4.80 22.68
CA VAL A 131 9.27 4.32 23.12
C VAL A 131 8.24 5.44 23.08
N HIS A 132 8.61 6.65 23.51
CA HIS A 132 7.70 7.81 23.52
C HIS A 132 7.32 8.21 22.07
N GLU A 133 8.28 8.27 21.19
CA GLU A 133 8.05 8.55 19.76
C GLU A 133 7.17 7.46 19.11
N ALA A 134 7.44 6.19 19.40
CA ALA A 134 6.62 5.08 18.93
C ALA A 134 5.17 5.14 19.43
N MET A 135 4.94 5.57 20.67
CA MET A 135 3.57 5.73 21.20
C MET A 135 2.79 6.82 20.47
N ILE A 136 3.42 7.94 20.15
CA ILE A 136 2.80 9.02 19.38
C ILE A 136 2.47 8.52 17.97
N GLU A 137 3.41 7.85 17.31
CA GLU A 137 3.22 7.31 15.97
C GLU A 137 2.10 6.27 15.94
N LEU A 138 2.05 5.35 16.90
CA LEU A 138 0.97 4.37 17.05
C LEU A 138 -0.40 5.01 17.24
N THR A 139 -0.48 6.10 18.01
CA THR A 139 -1.74 6.83 18.21
C THR A 139 -2.24 7.48 16.93
N VAL A 140 -1.35 8.11 16.17
CA VAL A 140 -1.67 8.73 14.87
C VAL A 140 -2.13 7.66 13.87
N ILE A 141 -1.41 6.54 13.77
CA ILE A 141 -1.77 5.45 12.86
C ILE A 141 -3.09 4.79 13.29
N GLY A 142 -3.32 4.62 14.60
CA GLY A 142 -4.58 4.12 15.13
C GLY A 142 -5.77 5.02 14.74
N GLY A 143 -5.60 6.34 14.83
CA GLY A 143 -6.57 7.31 14.32
C GLY A 143 -6.80 7.20 12.81
N LEU A 144 -5.73 7.03 12.02
CA LEU A 144 -5.83 6.83 10.59
C LEU A 144 -6.61 5.55 10.24
N ILE A 145 -6.30 4.44 10.91
CA ILE A 145 -7.01 3.16 10.74
C ILE A 145 -8.51 3.34 11.01
N LEU A 146 -8.87 4.05 12.08
CA LEU A 146 -10.25 4.30 12.43
C LEU A 146 -10.96 5.10 11.32
N VAL A 147 -10.33 6.15 10.80
CA VAL A 147 -10.88 6.95 9.69
C VAL A 147 -11.05 6.09 8.44
N LEU A 148 -10.07 5.25 8.09
CA LEU A 148 -10.14 4.36 6.92
C LEU A 148 -11.26 3.33 7.06
N VAL A 149 -11.42 2.72 8.24
CA VAL A 149 -12.49 1.75 8.51
C VAL A 149 -13.87 2.41 8.41
N VAL A 150 -14.03 3.60 9.00
CA VAL A 150 -15.28 4.37 8.91
C VAL A 150 -15.58 4.74 7.46
N SER A 151 -14.58 5.18 6.69
CA SER A 151 -14.71 5.52 5.27
C SER A 151 -15.15 4.31 4.46
N LEU A 152 -14.55 3.14 4.71
CA LEU A 152 -14.90 1.89 4.06
C LEU A 152 -16.35 1.46 4.39
N TYR A 153 -16.74 1.59 5.66
CA TYR A 153 -18.09 1.29 6.12
C TYR A 153 -19.14 2.21 5.49
N LEU A 154 -18.86 3.50 5.39
CA LEU A 154 -19.73 4.47 4.74
C LEU A 154 -19.86 4.18 3.24
N LEU A 155 -18.75 3.87 2.57
CA LEU A 155 -18.73 3.54 1.16
C LEU A 155 -19.55 2.26 0.86
N GLY A 156 -19.44 1.25 1.73
CA GLY A 156 -20.23 0.01 1.63
C GLY A 156 -21.73 0.20 1.89
N ARG A 157 -22.14 1.27 2.57
CA ARG A 157 -23.55 1.62 2.79
C ARG A 157 -24.18 2.41 1.65
N ILE A 158 -23.40 3.00 0.76
CA ILE A 158 -23.93 3.69 -0.42
C ILE A 158 -24.45 2.62 -1.37
N PRO A 159 -25.78 2.51 -1.62
CA PRO A 159 -26.29 1.53 -2.56
C PRO A 159 -25.67 1.82 -3.92
N LYS A 160 -24.99 0.83 -4.51
CA LYS A 160 -24.57 0.87 -5.92
C LYS A 160 -25.86 1.14 -6.72
N LYS A 161 -26.05 2.40 -7.09
CA LYS A 161 -27.11 2.77 -8.04
C LYS A 161 -26.79 2.01 -9.33
N ILE A 162 -27.52 0.95 -9.53
CA ILE A 162 -27.52 0.15 -10.75
C ILE A 162 -27.79 1.15 -11.87
N THR A 163 -26.78 1.50 -12.62
CA THR A 163 -26.94 2.13 -13.92
C THR A 163 -27.36 1.00 -14.87
N SER A 164 -28.62 0.57 -14.70
CA SER A 164 -29.35 -0.16 -15.72
C SER A 164 -30.26 0.87 -16.40
N GLU A 165 -29.69 1.59 -17.33
CA GLU A 165 -30.46 2.21 -18.42
C GLU A 165 -29.53 2.51 -19.58
N GLN A 166 -29.79 1.76 -20.64
CA GLN A 166 -29.47 1.92 -22.06
C GLN A 166 -28.08 1.49 -22.53
#